data_4fb20f015038f0bf3053524fe58342b0
#
_entry.id   4fb20f015038f0bf3053524fe58342b0
#
_cell.length_a   1.000
_cell.length_b   1.000
_cell.length_c   1.000
_cell.angle_alpha   90.00
_cell.angle_beta   90.00
_cell.angle_gamma   90.00
#
_symmetry.space_group_name_H-M   'P 1'
#
loop_
_entity.id
_entity.type
_entity.pdbx_description
1 polymer ?
#
loop_
_entity_poly.entity_id
_entity_poly.type
_entity_poly.pdbx_seq_one_letter_code
_entity_poly.pdbx_strand_id
1 'polypeptide(L)'
;MTIQSGKDILLKIGDGGDPQSFAAAAGLRMKTISLNARSIDVTTADSPEGWRELLAGAGVKTCSVSGAGVFVDAASDAAVRQAFFDQAARDWQIVIPDFGVIEGAFLVAALDYSGRHDGEAAWSMTLASAGALSFGAI
;
A
#
# COMPACT_ATOMS: atom_id res chain seq x y z
N MET A 1 -18.91 -5.68 17.31
CA MET A 1 -18.15 -5.36 16.08
C MET A 1 -18.66 -4.04 15.51
N THR A 2 -17.77 -3.12 15.23
CA THR A 2 -18.12 -1.80 14.70
C THR A 2 -17.68 -1.69 13.25
N ILE A 3 -18.57 -1.18 12.39
CA ILE A 3 -18.24 -0.96 10.99
C ILE A 3 -17.35 0.28 10.90
N GLN A 4 -16.20 0.16 10.27
CA GLN A 4 -15.27 1.26 10.13
C GLN A 4 -15.55 2.10 8.89
N SER A 5 -15.27 3.39 8.98
CA SER A 5 -15.36 4.28 7.84
C SER A 5 -14.07 4.22 7.02
N GLY A 6 -14.19 4.11 5.71
CA GLY A 6 -13.01 4.12 4.84
C GLY A 6 -12.20 5.40 4.92
N LYS A 7 -12.78 6.51 5.33
CA LYS A 7 -12.06 7.77 5.50
C LYS A 7 -11.03 7.73 6.63
N ASP A 8 -11.20 6.80 7.57
CA ASP A 8 -10.32 6.69 8.73
C ASP A 8 -9.08 5.84 8.44
N ILE A 9 -9.03 5.16 7.30
CA ILE A 9 -7.83 4.48 6.85
C ILE A 9 -6.86 5.52 6.31
N LEU A 10 -5.64 5.54 6.85
CA LEU A 10 -4.65 6.55 6.47
C LEU A 10 -3.44 5.91 5.81
N LEU A 11 -2.97 6.53 4.73
CA LEU A 11 -1.72 6.17 4.07
C LEU A 11 -0.73 7.29 4.39
N LYS A 12 0.36 6.95 5.09
CA LYS A 12 1.35 7.93 5.52
C LYS A 12 2.71 7.62 4.92
N ILE A 13 3.36 8.64 4.35
CA ILE A 13 4.69 8.50 3.79
C ILE A 13 5.73 9.00 4.80
N GLY A 14 6.85 8.25 4.93
CA GLY A 14 7.95 8.65 5.79
C GLY A 14 8.86 9.67 5.11
N ASP A 15 9.50 10.52 5.91
CA ASP A 15 10.40 11.56 5.43
C ASP A 15 11.86 11.10 5.30
N GLY A 16 12.16 9.89 5.74
CA GLY A 16 13.53 9.36 5.69
C GLY A 16 14.42 9.85 6.81
N GLY A 17 13.90 10.60 7.78
CA GLY A 17 14.69 11.13 8.89
C GLY A 17 14.93 10.11 10.01
N ASP A 18 15.68 10.54 11.02
CA ASP A 18 15.96 9.73 12.20
C ASP A 18 15.82 10.63 13.46
N PRO A 19 14.71 10.51 14.23
CA PRO A 19 13.57 9.64 13.99
C PRO A 19 12.76 10.04 12.76
N GLN A 20 12.19 9.04 12.09
CA GLN A 20 11.41 9.28 10.90
C GLN A 20 10.01 9.78 11.25
N SER A 21 9.60 10.83 10.56
CA SER A 21 8.25 11.36 10.67
C SER A 21 7.40 10.92 9.50
N PHE A 22 6.14 10.63 9.76
CA PHE A 22 5.21 10.18 8.74
C PHE A 22 4.10 11.22 8.56
N ALA A 23 3.83 11.55 7.30
CA ALA A 23 2.78 12.49 6.94
C ALA A 23 1.70 11.79 6.12
N ALA A 24 0.43 12.03 6.45
CA ALA A 24 -0.67 11.44 5.70
C ALA A 24 -0.73 12.02 4.29
N ALA A 25 -0.96 11.15 3.30
CA ALA A 25 -1.17 11.59 1.93
C ALA A 25 -2.50 12.34 1.85
N ALA A 26 -2.43 13.59 1.39
CA ALA A 26 -3.58 14.47 1.42
C ALA A 26 -4.54 14.21 0.26
N GLY A 27 -5.82 14.45 0.49
CA GLY A 27 -6.83 14.45 -0.56
C GLY A 27 -7.31 13.09 -1.03
N LEU A 28 -6.87 12.00 -0.42
CA LEU A 28 -7.30 10.66 -0.83
C LEU A 28 -8.75 10.40 -0.43
N ARG A 29 -9.54 9.95 -1.41
CA ARG A 29 -10.94 9.59 -1.21
C ARG A 29 -11.18 8.09 -1.26
N MET A 30 -10.39 7.36 -2.07
CA MET A 30 -10.46 5.91 -2.18
C MET A 30 -9.11 5.32 -1.84
N LYS A 31 -9.11 4.22 -1.09
CA LYS A 31 -7.89 3.52 -0.67
C LYS A 31 -8.16 2.03 -0.72
N THR A 32 -7.27 1.29 -1.34
CA THR A 32 -7.38 -0.17 -1.43
C THR A 32 -6.05 -0.79 -1.05
N ILE A 33 -6.10 -1.76 -0.15
CA ILE A 33 -4.91 -2.47 0.30
C ILE A 33 -5.10 -3.94 -0.04
N SER A 34 -4.16 -4.50 -0.80
CA SER A 34 -4.23 -5.91 -1.22
C SER A 34 -2.98 -6.63 -0.75
N LEU A 35 -3.20 -7.69 0.00
CA LEU A 35 -2.13 -8.57 0.48
C LEU A 35 -2.22 -9.87 -0.30
N ASN A 36 -1.13 -10.28 -0.92
CA ASN A 36 -1.09 -11.47 -1.75
C ASN A 36 0.08 -12.35 -1.37
N ALA A 37 -0.14 -13.65 -1.42
CA ALA A 37 0.90 -14.63 -1.20
C ALA A 37 0.89 -15.59 -2.38
N ARG A 38 2.04 -15.73 -3.03
CA ARG A 38 2.18 -16.68 -4.12
C ARG A 38 2.25 -18.09 -3.54
N SER A 39 1.42 -18.98 -4.04
CA SER A 39 1.44 -20.38 -3.63
C SER A 39 2.30 -21.22 -4.57
N ILE A 40 2.94 -22.23 -4.02
CA ILE A 40 3.73 -23.19 -4.80
C ILE A 40 3.00 -24.52 -4.75
N ASP A 41 2.64 -25.02 -5.94
CA ASP A 41 1.90 -26.28 -6.08
C ASP A 41 2.88 -27.45 -6.04
N VAL A 42 2.68 -28.35 -5.08
CA VAL A 42 3.49 -29.56 -4.93
C VAL A 42 2.67 -30.82 -5.13
N THR A 43 1.50 -30.69 -5.78
CA THR A 43 0.61 -31.81 -6.05
C THR A 43 1.30 -32.86 -6.91
N THR A 44 1.15 -34.12 -6.52
CA THR A 44 1.69 -35.26 -7.27
C THR A 44 0.60 -36.29 -7.51
N ALA A 45 0.90 -37.32 -8.29
CA ALA A 45 -0.02 -38.44 -8.50
C ALA A 45 -0.35 -39.16 -7.20
N ASP A 46 0.52 -39.03 -6.19
CA ASP A 46 0.32 -39.68 -4.89
C ASP A 46 -0.39 -38.76 -3.89
N SER A 47 -0.81 -37.58 -4.29
CA SER A 47 -1.56 -36.69 -3.41
C SER A 47 -2.89 -37.35 -3.00
N PRO A 48 -3.28 -37.24 -1.69
CA PRO A 48 -4.47 -37.92 -1.20
C PRO A 48 -5.72 -37.55 -1.98
N GLU A 49 -6.42 -38.55 -2.49
CA GLU A 49 -7.69 -38.40 -3.19
C GLU A 49 -7.65 -37.41 -4.36
N GLY A 50 -6.47 -37.15 -4.92
CA GLY A 50 -6.31 -36.23 -6.04
C GLY A 50 -6.40 -34.76 -5.66
N TRP A 51 -6.36 -34.43 -4.39
CA TRP A 51 -6.43 -33.05 -3.94
C TRP A 51 -5.14 -32.29 -4.23
N ARG A 52 -5.30 -31.01 -4.53
CA ARG A 52 -4.17 -30.12 -4.73
C ARG A 52 -3.46 -29.87 -3.40
N GLU A 53 -2.16 -29.99 -3.41
CA GLU A 53 -1.32 -29.68 -2.25
C GLU A 53 -0.45 -28.47 -2.54
N LEU A 54 -0.34 -27.58 -1.56
CA LEU A 54 0.46 -26.38 -1.67
C LEU A 54 1.56 -26.41 -0.61
N LEU A 55 2.75 -25.93 -0.99
CA LEU A 55 3.87 -25.86 -0.06
C LEU A 55 3.70 -24.64 0.83
N ALA A 56 3.49 -24.89 2.12
CA ALA A 56 3.30 -23.81 3.09
C ALA A 56 4.62 -23.07 3.36
N GLY A 57 4.56 -21.75 3.49
CA GLY A 57 5.68 -20.93 3.90
C GLY A 57 6.72 -20.67 2.81
N ALA A 58 6.49 -21.10 1.58
CA ALA A 58 7.49 -20.98 0.53
C ALA A 58 7.18 -19.93 -0.54
N GLY A 59 5.99 -19.38 -0.55
CA GLY A 59 5.61 -18.38 -1.56
C GLY A 59 6.07 -16.98 -1.21
N VAL A 60 6.16 -16.13 -2.23
CA VAL A 60 6.49 -14.72 -2.06
C VAL A 60 5.22 -13.95 -1.65
N LYS A 61 5.32 -13.19 -0.58
CA LYS A 61 4.23 -12.32 -0.13
C LYS A 61 4.44 -10.92 -0.67
N THR A 62 3.37 -10.31 -1.14
CA THR A 62 3.40 -8.94 -1.65
C THR A 62 2.24 -8.14 -1.10
N CYS A 63 2.43 -6.84 -1.02
CA CYS A 63 1.37 -5.91 -0.67
C CYS A 63 1.30 -4.84 -1.75
N SER A 64 0.10 -4.59 -2.24
CA SER A 64 -0.16 -3.52 -3.19
C SER A 64 -1.19 -2.58 -2.58
N VAL A 65 -0.89 -1.28 -2.65
CA VAL A 65 -1.77 -0.25 -2.11
C VAL A 65 -2.08 0.72 -3.22
N SER A 66 -3.35 1.01 -3.42
CA SER A 66 -3.77 2.03 -4.37
C SER A 66 -4.59 3.09 -3.67
N GLY A 67 -4.42 4.33 -4.11
CA GLY A 67 -5.19 5.45 -3.59
C GLY A 67 -5.53 6.42 -4.71
N ALA A 68 -6.70 7.03 -4.61
CA ALA A 68 -7.15 8.02 -5.58
C ALA A 68 -7.89 9.12 -4.85
N GLY A 69 -7.79 10.34 -5.37
CA GLY A 69 -8.47 11.46 -4.76
C GLY A 69 -8.23 12.76 -5.47
N VAL A 70 -8.40 13.84 -4.72
CA VAL A 70 -8.27 15.21 -5.22
C VAL A 70 -6.83 15.67 -5.00
N PHE A 71 -6.26 16.33 -6.00
CA PHE A 71 -4.93 16.93 -5.87
C PHE A 71 -5.04 18.25 -5.11
N VAL A 72 -4.39 18.32 -3.95
CA VAL A 72 -4.49 19.49 -3.05
C VAL A 72 -3.17 20.25 -2.91
N ASP A 73 -2.13 19.84 -3.65
CA ASP A 73 -0.81 20.50 -3.68
C ASP A 73 -0.21 20.64 -2.27
N ALA A 74 -0.28 19.58 -1.49
CA ALA A 74 0.30 19.54 -0.16
C ALA A 74 1.75 19.03 -0.20
N ALA A 75 2.48 19.20 0.91
CA ALA A 75 3.86 18.73 1.02
C ALA A 75 3.94 17.20 0.83
N SER A 76 2.91 16.46 1.25
CA SER A 76 2.87 15.01 1.04
C SER A 76 2.81 14.65 -0.44
N ASP A 77 2.15 15.45 -1.27
CA ASP A 77 2.09 15.21 -2.72
C ASP A 77 3.48 15.37 -3.33
N ALA A 78 4.23 16.37 -2.88
CA ALA A 78 5.60 16.57 -3.34
C ALA A 78 6.50 15.39 -2.94
N ALA A 79 6.33 14.86 -1.74
CA ALA A 79 7.09 13.71 -1.26
C ALA A 79 6.80 12.46 -2.09
N VAL A 80 5.53 12.21 -2.43
CA VAL A 80 5.14 11.07 -3.26
C VAL A 80 5.74 11.21 -4.66
N ARG A 81 5.65 12.39 -5.25
CA ARG A 81 6.21 12.66 -6.58
C ARG A 81 7.73 12.44 -6.57
N GLN A 82 8.41 12.95 -5.55
CA GLN A 82 9.86 12.81 -5.45
C GLN A 82 10.27 11.34 -5.33
N ALA A 83 9.52 10.56 -4.55
CA ALA A 83 9.79 9.13 -4.41
C ALA A 83 9.66 8.40 -5.75
N PHE A 84 8.71 8.81 -6.58
CA PHE A 84 8.54 8.21 -7.90
C PHE A 84 9.72 8.54 -8.83
N PHE A 85 10.09 9.81 -8.91
CA PHE A 85 11.17 10.23 -9.82
C PHE A 85 12.53 9.71 -9.40
N ASP A 86 12.76 9.54 -8.10
CA ASP A 86 14.01 8.98 -7.60
C ASP A 86 14.02 7.45 -7.67
N GLN A 87 12.90 6.83 -7.94
CA GLN A 87 12.72 5.36 -7.88
C GLN A 87 13.24 4.81 -6.55
N ALA A 88 13.01 5.56 -5.48
CA ALA A 88 13.50 5.21 -4.16
C ALA A 88 12.38 4.59 -3.34
N ALA A 89 12.71 3.50 -2.64
CA ALA A 89 11.77 2.93 -1.68
C ALA A 89 11.71 3.86 -0.48
N ARG A 90 10.49 4.22 -0.09
CA ARG A 90 10.24 5.02 1.10
C ARG A 90 9.44 4.18 2.08
N ASP A 91 9.63 4.46 3.35
CA ASP A 91 8.83 3.79 4.37
C ASP A 91 7.44 4.41 4.40
N TRP A 92 6.43 3.54 4.43
CA TRP A 92 5.03 3.95 4.49
C TRP A 92 4.37 3.29 5.69
N GLN A 93 3.44 3.99 6.29
CA GLN A 93 2.54 3.45 7.31
C GLN A 93 1.13 3.45 6.79
N ILE A 94 0.48 2.29 6.85
CA ILE A 94 -0.91 2.14 6.48
C ILE A 94 -1.66 1.89 7.78
N VAL A 95 -2.43 2.89 8.21
CA VAL A 95 -3.13 2.85 9.49
C VAL A 95 -4.58 2.49 9.27
N ILE A 96 -4.99 1.34 9.83
CA ILE A 96 -6.38 0.91 9.82
C ILE A 96 -6.86 1.00 11.28
N PRO A 97 -7.72 1.96 11.62
CA PRO A 97 -8.13 2.18 13.01
C PRO A 97 -8.73 0.92 13.64
N ASP A 98 -8.40 0.70 14.90
CA ASP A 98 -8.87 -0.44 15.71
C ASP A 98 -8.46 -1.80 15.15
N PHE A 99 -7.60 -1.84 14.16
CA PHE A 99 -7.08 -3.08 13.58
C PHE A 99 -5.57 -3.14 13.68
N GLY A 100 -4.87 -2.18 13.08
CA GLY A 100 -3.42 -2.17 13.15
C GLY A 100 -2.76 -1.23 12.18
N VAL A 101 -1.43 -1.28 12.18
CA VAL A 101 -0.58 -0.50 11.30
C VAL A 101 0.31 -1.45 10.51
N ILE A 102 0.30 -1.32 9.19
CA ILE A 102 1.23 -2.03 8.30
C ILE A 102 2.33 -1.04 7.96
N GLU A 103 3.57 -1.40 8.23
CA GLU A 103 4.70 -0.51 8.00
C GLU A 103 5.79 -1.25 7.24
N GLY A 104 6.41 -0.56 6.30
CA GLY A 104 7.53 -1.10 5.55
C GLY A 104 7.84 -0.26 4.34
N ALA A 105 8.79 -0.74 3.53
CA ALA A 105 9.24 -0.05 2.34
C ALA A 105 8.31 -0.33 1.16
N PHE A 106 7.93 0.73 0.46
CA PHE A 106 7.14 0.65 -0.76
C PHE A 106 7.75 1.52 -1.83
N LEU A 107 7.63 1.07 -3.07
CA LEU A 107 7.94 1.88 -4.25
C LEU A 107 6.65 2.44 -4.80
N VAL A 108 6.70 3.68 -5.29
CA VAL A 108 5.58 4.25 -6.03
C VAL A 108 5.65 3.66 -7.43
N ALA A 109 4.77 2.71 -7.72
CA ALA A 109 4.77 1.99 -8.98
C ALA A 109 4.08 2.76 -10.09
N ALA A 110 3.11 3.59 -9.76
CA ALA A 110 2.38 4.39 -10.73
C ALA A 110 1.85 5.67 -10.08
N LEU A 111 1.89 6.76 -10.82
CA LEU A 111 1.27 8.03 -10.47
C LEU A 111 0.51 8.55 -11.69
N ASP A 112 -0.74 8.91 -11.47
CA ASP A 112 -1.59 9.49 -12.50
C ASP A 112 -2.17 10.79 -12.02
N TYR A 113 -2.07 11.82 -12.83
CA TYR A 113 -2.69 13.11 -12.57
C TYR A 113 -3.61 13.44 -13.71
N SER A 114 -4.80 13.92 -13.39
CA SER A 114 -5.77 14.32 -14.40
C SER A 114 -6.44 15.61 -13.99
N GLY A 115 -6.84 16.40 -14.97
CA GLY A 115 -7.53 17.64 -14.73
C GLY A 115 -8.63 17.85 -15.76
N ARG A 116 -9.72 18.47 -15.31
CA ARG A 116 -10.85 18.85 -16.16
C ARG A 116 -10.97 20.37 -16.07
N HIS A 117 -11.25 21.03 -17.19
CA HIS A 117 -11.35 22.49 -17.18
C HIS A 117 -12.51 23.01 -16.34
N ASP A 118 -13.51 22.16 -16.08
CA ASP A 118 -14.72 22.52 -15.31
C ASP A 118 -14.78 21.78 -13.97
N GLY A 119 -13.68 21.19 -13.51
CA GLY A 119 -13.67 20.42 -12.29
C GLY A 119 -12.34 20.46 -11.56
N GLU A 120 -12.25 19.69 -10.50
CA GLU A 120 -11.05 19.58 -9.67
C GLU A 120 -9.98 18.74 -10.36
N ALA A 121 -8.72 19.00 -10.04
CA ALA A 121 -7.64 18.11 -10.43
C ALA A 121 -7.66 16.85 -9.56
N ALA A 122 -7.48 15.71 -10.18
CA ALA A 122 -7.51 14.43 -9.50
C ALA A 122 -6.17 13.72 -9.65
N TRP A 123 -5.85 12.84 -8.70
CA TRP A 123 -4.64 12.04 -8.77
C TRP A 123 -4.89 10.64 -8.24
N SER A 124 -4.06 9.71 -8.68
CA SER A 124 -4.06 8.36 -8.16
C SER A 124 -2.64 7.84 -8.07
N MET A 125 -2.43 6.90 -7.16
CA MET A 125 -1.13 6.27 -6.99
C MET A 125 -1.29 4.79 -6.73
N THR A 126 -0.26 4.03 -7.10
CA THR A 126 -0.15 2.61 -6.78
C THR A 126 1.20 2.39 -6.12
N LEU A 127 1.19 1.76 -4.96
CA LEU A 127 2.39 1.40 -4.22
C LEU A 127 2.59 -0.10 -4.30
N ALA A 128 3.85 -0.51 -4.46
CA ALA A 128 4.23 -1.92 -4.45
C ALA A 128 5.21 -2.16 -3.33
N SER A 129 5.00 -3.21 -2.54
CA SER A 129 5.92 -3.52 -1.45
C SER A 129 7.30 -3.85 -1.98
N ALA A 130 8.33 -3.32 -1.31
CA ALA A 130 9.72 -3.44 -1.74
C ALA A 130 10.60 -4.11 -0.69
N GLY A 131 10.00 -4.79 0.27
CA GLY A 131 10.72 -5.48 1.33
C GLY A 131 9.76 -6.06 2.35
N ALA A 132 10.31 -6.49 3.48
CA ALA A 132 9.49 -7.06 4.53
C ALA A 132 8.60 -5.99 5.17
N LEU A 133 7.36 -6.36 5.42
CA LEU A 133 6.40 -5.50 6.09
C LEU A 133 6.19 -5.99 7.50
N SER A 134 5.98 -5.07 8.43
CA SER A 134 5.61 -5.39 9.78
C SER A 134 4.16 -5.00 10.03
N PHE A 135 3.52 -5.77 10.90
CA PHE A 135 2.15 -5.49 11.32
C PHE A 135 2.13 -5.32 12.83
N GLY A 136 1.63 -4.17 13.29
CA GLY A 136 1.43 -3.90 14.70
C GLY A 136 -0.05 -3.75 14.99
N ALA A 137 -0.60 -4.60 15.84
CA ALA A 137 -2.00 -4.51 16.24
C ALA A 137 -2.20 -3.29 17.16
N ILE A 138 -3.35 -2.68 17.03
CA ILE A 138 -3.75 -1.55 17.87
C ILE A 138 -4.78 -2.04 18.87
#